data_efdb27fd2c5be36914307fc0788f7904
#
_entry.id   efdb27fd2c5be36914307fc0788f7904
#
_cell.length_a   1.000
_cell.length_b   1.000
_cell.length_c   1.000
_cell.angle_alpha   90.00
_cell.angle_beta   90.00
_cell.angle_gamma   90.00
#
_symmetry.space_group_name_H-M   'P 1'
#
loop_
_entity.id
_entity.type
_entity.pdbx_description
1 polymer ?
#
loop_
_entity_poly.entity_id
_entity_poly.type
_entity_poly.pdbx_seq_one_letter_code
_entity_poly.pdbx_strand_id
1 'polypeptide(L)'
;MADVLDDGEIARVLSITAHPDDVDFAAAGTVARWTEAGIEVSYCVVTDGDAGGFDENFPRDQMPALRRAEQIAAAKCVGVQDVRFLGYPDGRVEASLDLRRDLARVIRQVRPDRVVIPSPERNYNRIGVGHPDHRAVGSAALDAVYPDARNPFAFPELREREALAAWTVREVWIAGGPPDHYVDVTDTFARKVAALRAHESQTGHTDDLTERLRTRLGAMARQAGLPDGRLAEAFQVLDTA
;
A
#
# COMPACT_ATOMS: atom_id res chain seq x y z
N MET A 1 15.31 -16.96 -3.83
CA MET A 1 14.91 -15.55 -3.74
C MET A 1 14.41 -15.20 -5.11
N ALA A 2 13.25 -14.54 -5.22
CA ALA A 2 12.80 -14.01 -6.51
C ALA A 2 13.85 -13.01 -7.00
N ASP A 3 14.13 -13.00 -8.32
CA ASP A 3 14.92 -11.95 -8.93
C ASP A 3 14.07 -10.67 -8.92
N VAL A 4 14.42 -9.74 -8.02
CA VAL A 4 13.73 -8.45 -7.92
C VAL A 4 14.13 -7.59 -9.11
N LEU A 5 13.13 -7.07 -9.82
CA LEU A 5 13.36 -6.17 -10.95
C LEU A 5 14.09 -4.90 -10.50
N ASP A 6 15.07 -4.46 -11.28
CA ASP A 6 15.72 -3.18 -11.06
C ASP A 6 14.71 -2.02 -11.22
N ASP A 7 14.80 -1.00 -10.36
CA ASP A 7 13.89 0.15 -10.44
C ASP A 7 13.94 0.86 -11.80
N GLY A 8 15.06 0.76 -12.53
CA GLY A 8 15.18 1.26 -13.90
C GLY A 8 14.32 0.53 -14.94
N GLU A 9 13.81 -0.66 -14.62
CA GLU A 9 12.89 -1.44 -15.45
C GLU A 9 11.41 -1.19 -15.12
N ILE A 10 11.13 -0.40 -14.08
CA ILE A 10 9.79 -0.12 -13.55
C ILE A 10 9.35 1.27 -14.01
N ALA A 11 8.25 1.35 -14.74
CA ALA A 11 7.66 2.62 -15.13
C ALA A 11 6.52 3.02 -14.16
N ARG A 12 5.72 2.05 -13.71
CA ARG A 12 4.54 2.31 -12.89
C ARG A 12 4.42 1.35 -11.72
N VAL A 13 4.07 1.89 -10.56
CA VAL A 13 3.77 1.15 -9.33
C VAL A 13 2.34 1.47 -8.89
N LEU A 14 1.60 0.45 -8.46
CA LEU A 14 0.31 0.60 -7.80
C LEU A 14 0.42 0.09 -6.36
N SER A 15 0.13 0.92 -5.37
CA SER A 15 -0.06 0.47 -4.00
C SER A 15 -1.55 0.25 -3.73
N ILE A 16 -1.92 -0.95 -3.31
CA ILE A 16 -3.28 -1.32 -2.89
C ILE A 16 -3.26 -1.53 -1.38
N THR A 17 -4.08 -0.79 -0.64
CA THR A 17 -4.13 -0.82 0.83
C THR A 17 -5.56 -0.86 1.33
N ALA A 18 -5.75 -1.27 2.58
CA ALA A 18 -7.08 -1.36 3.19
C ALA A 18 -7.60 0.01 3.61
N HIS A 19 -6.79 0.78 4.36
CA HIS A 19 -7.21 2.04 4.96
C HIS A 19 -6.31 3.20 4.55
N PRO A 20 -6.79 4.44 4.65
CA PRO A 20 -5.92 5.61 4.64
C PRO A 20 -4.87 5.50 5.76
N ASP A 21 -3.62 5.78 5.48
CA ASP A 21 -2.39 5.67 6.28
C ASP A 21 -1.57 4.37 6.10
N ASP A 22 -2.17 3.25 5.71
CA ASP A 22 -1.49 1.96 5.60
C ASP A 22 -0.22 2.02 4.74
N VAL A 23 -0.33 2.61 3.53
CA VAL A 23 0.81 2.75 2.62
C VAL A 23 1.90 3.59 3.23
N ASP A 24 1.53 4.63 4.01
CA ASP A 24 2.48 5.55 4.60
C ASP A 24 3.26 4.90 5.75
N PHE A 25 2.61 4.04 6.54
CA PHE A 25 3.29 3.20 7.51
C PHE A 25 4.16 2.12 6.88
N ALA A 26 3.71 1.52 5.77
CA ALA A 26 4.38 0.38 5.15
C ALA A 26 5.54 0.80 4.24
N ALA A 27 5.33 1.75 3.33
CA ALA A 27 6.16 1.94 2.15
C ALA A 27 6.45 3.41 1.77
N ALA A 28 6.06 4.43 2.57
CA ALA A 28 6.21 5.83 2.15
C ALA A 28 7.65 6.25 1.85
N GLY A 29 8.65 5.69 2.54
CA GLY A 29 10.05 5.95 2.26
C GLY A 29 10.46 5.39 0.89
N THR A 30 10.04 4.17 0.59
CA THR A 30 10.26 3.51 -0.70
C THR A 30 9.52 4.23 -1.84
N VAL A 31 8.26 4.61 -1.60
CA VAL A 31 7.46 5.39 -2.57
C VAL A 31 8.15 6.73 -2.89
N ALA A 32 8.61 7.43 -1.86
CA ALA A 32 9.33 8.70 -2.06
C ALA A 32 10.59 8.50 -2.93
N ARG A 33 11.32 7.41 -2.72
CA ARG A 33 12.48 7.06 -3.54
C ARG A 33 12.09 6.77 -5.00
N TRP A 34 11.00 6.03 -5.24
CA TRP A 34 10.50 5.75 -6.58
C TRP A 34 10.07 7.01 -7.32
N THR A 35 9.30 7.89 -6.66
CA THR A 35 8.86 9.14 -7.28
C THR A 35 10.03 10.10 -7.56
N GLU A 36 11.07 10.13 -6.72
CA GLU A 36 12.32 10.85 -6.97
C GLU A 36 13.10 10.30 -8.19
N ALA A 37 13.00 8.98 -8.42
CA ALA A 37 13.57 8.34 -9.59
C ALA A 37 12.72 8.50 -10.86
N GLY A 38 11.55 9.16 -10.78
CA GLY A 38 10.66 9.41 -11.92
C GLY A 38 9.67 8.28 -12.20
N ILE A 39 9.54 7.29 -11.30
CA ILE A 39 8.55 6.21 -11.42
C ILE A 39 7.17 6.78 -11.04
N GLU A 40 6.17 6.52 -11.88
CA GLU A 40 4.78 6.86 -11.58
C GLU A 40 4.23 5.94 -10.48
N VAL A 41 3.75 6.52 -9.39
CA VAL A 41 3.12 5.76 -8.30
C VAL A 41 1.66 6.19 -8.14
N SER A 42 0.75 5.21 -8.13
CA SER A 42 -0.68 5.40 -7.84
C SER A 42 -1.07 4.65 -6.57
N TYR A 43 -2.02 5.21 -5.82
CA TYR A 43 -2.60 4.57 -4.65
C TYR A 43 -4.04 4.13 -4.92
N CYS A 44 -4.39 2.94 -4.46
CA CYS A 44 -5.76 2.42 -4.38
C CYS A 44 -6.06 2.04 -2.93
N VAL A 45 -6.87 2.84 -2.26
CA VAL A 45 -7.30 2.62 -0.89
C VAL A 45 -8.70 2.01 -0.91
N VAL A 46 -8.86 0.83 -0.33
CA VAL A 46 -10.10 0.05 -0.45
C VAL A 46 -11.23 0.65 0.39
N THR A 47 -10.94 1.09 1.62
CA THR A 47 -11.94 1.74 2.49
C THR A 47 -11.67 3.23 2.63
N ASP A 48 -12.64 3.93 3.19
CA ASP A 48 -12.47 5.34 3.57
C ASP A 48 -12.04 5.52 5.02
N GLY A 49 -11.81 4.41 5.74
CA GLY A 49 -11.40 4.44 7.14
C GLY A 49 -12.48 5.00 8.08
N ASP A 50 -13.77 4.77 7.77
CA ASP A 50 -14.91 5.32 8.51
C ASP A 50 -15.05 4.76 9.94
N ALA A 51 -14.37 3.66 10.27
CA ALA A 51 -14.30 3.12 11.62
C ALA A 51 -13.06 3.57 12.42
N GLY A 52 -12.14 4.34 11.84
CA GLY A 52 -10.95 4.86 12.51
C GLY A 52 -11.19 6.12 13.33
N GLY A 53 -10.11 6.63 13.97
CA GLY A 53 -10.12 7.85 14.78
C GLY A 53 -10.05 7.59 16.28
N PHE A 54 -9.57 8.61 17.05
CA PHE A 54 -9.39 8.53 18.50
C PHE A 54 -10.34 9.43 19.29
N ASP A 55 -10.98 10.40 18.62
CA ASP A 55 -11.99 11.25 19.23
C ASP A 55 -13.37 10.61 19.05
N GLU A 56 -13.92 10.05 20.14
CA GLU A 56 -15.23 9.42 20.16
C GLU A 56 -16.37 10.42 19.88
N ASN A 57 -16.13 11.72 20.05
CA ASN A 57 -17.11 12.78 19.79
C ASN A 57 -17.06 13.30 18.34
N PHE A 58 -16.08 12.89 17.55
CA PHE A 58 -16.00 13.31 16.15
C PHE A 58 -17.17 12.71 15.35
N PRO A 59 -17.89 13.51 14.52
CA PRO A 59 -19.00 13.02 13.74
C PRO A 59 -18.57 11.92 12.76
N ARG A 60 -19.12 10.72 12.93
CA ARG A 60 -18.69 9.53 12.14
C ARG A 60 -18.95 9.66 10.65
N ASP A 61 -19.99 10.38 10.25
CA ASP A 61 -20.32 10.66 8.86
C ASP A 61 -19.31 11.60 8.18
N GLN A 62 -18.51 12.34 8.94
CA GLN A 62 -17.45 13.22 8.42
C GLN A 62 -16.08 12.51 8.35
N MET A 63 -15.90 11.39 9.03
CA MET A 63 -14.62 10.66 9.07
C MET A 63 -14.12 10.25 7.67
N PRO A 64 -14.95 9.73 6.75
CA PRO A 64 -14.49 9.39 5.39
C PRO A 64 -13.88 10.58 4.66
N ALA A 65 -14.54 11.73 4.72
CA ALA A 65 -14.05 12.94 4.04
C ALA A 65 -12.73 13.44 4.62
N LEU A 66 -12.60 13.42 5.96
CA LEU A 66 -11.38 13.79 6.67
C LEU A 66 -10.23 12.87 6.27
N ARG A 67 -10.39 11.55 6.41
CA ARG A 67 -9.31 10.58 6.14
C ARG A 67 -8.91 10.52 4.66
N ARG A 68 -9.84 10.73 3.73
CA ARG A 68 -9.52 10.92 2.31
C ARG A 68 -8.64 12.16 2.08
N ALA A 69 -8.97 13.28 2.72
CA ALA A 69 -8.19 14.51 2.61
C ALA A 69 -6.78 14.34 3.18
N GLU A 70 -6.65 13.69 4.34
CA GLU A 70 -5.38 13.35 4.96
C GLU A 70 -4.52 12.44 4.06
N GLN A 71 -5.11 11.37 3.48
CA GLN A 71 -4.38 10.50 2.56
C GLN A 71 -3.90 11.22 1.30
N ILE A 72 -4.71 12.12 0.73
CA ILE A 72 -4.30 12.94 -0.41
C ILE A 72 -3.15 13.89 -0.01
N ALA A 73 -3.18 14.46 1.19
CA ALA A 73 -2.10 15.30 1.70
C ALA A 73 -0.82 14.49 1.95
N ALA A 74 -0.93 13.29 2.54
CA ALA A 74 0.18 12.38 2.76
C ALA A 74 0.84 11.95 1.44
N ALA A 75 0.04 11.57 0.45
CA ALA A 75 0.50 11.17 -0.88
C ALA A 75 1.37 12.27 -1.55
N LYS A 76 0.97 13.54 -1.41
CA LYS A 76 1.75 14.68 -1.92
C LYS A 76 3.13 14.78 -1.26
N CYS A 77 3.27 14.45 0.02
CA CYS A 77 4.56 14.47 0.73
C CYS A 77 5.56 13.52 0.09
N VAL A 78 5.10 12.43 -0.54
CA VAL A 78 5.94 11.41 -1.19
C VAL A 78 5.88 11.47 -2.72
N GLY A 79 5.29 12.52 -3.31
CA GLY A 79 5.28 12.76 -4.76
C GLY A 79 4.18 12.05 -5.53
N VAL A 80 3.21 11.42 -4.85
CA VAL A 80 2.07 10.72 -5.47
C VAL A 80 0.93 11.70 -5.70
N GLN A 81 0.31 11.64 -6.89
CA GLN A 81 -0.81 12.50 -7.28
C GLN A 81 -2.10 11.73 -7.55
N ASP A 82 -2.01 10.46 -7.97
CA ASP A 82 -3.17 9.60 -8.24
C ASP A 82 -3.51 8.78 -7.00
N VAL A 83 -4.57 9.17 -6.30
CA VAL A 83 -5.11 8.47 -5.12
C VAL A 83 -6.56 8.13 -5.37
N ARG A 84 -6.86 6.84 -5.40
CA ARG A 84 -8.18 6.27 -5.66
C ARG A 84 -8.75 5.63 -4.42
N PHE A 85 -10.04 5.83 -4.18
CA PHE A 85 -10.77 5.23 -3.07
C PHE A 85 -11.91 4.37 -3.62
N LEU A 86 -12.02 3.13 -3.14
CA LEU A 86 -13.09 2.24 -3.58
C LEU A 86 -14.36 2.36 -2.73
N GLY A 87 -14.26 2.91 -1.51
CA GLY A 87 -15.41 3.22 -0.66
C GLY A 87 -16.03 2.00 0.01
N TYR A 88 -15.28 0.90 0.19
CA TYR A 88 -15.73 -0.23 0.98
C TYR A 88 -15.80 0.15 2.47
N PRO A 89 -16.75 -0.42 3.24
CA PRO A 89 -16.87 -0.12 4.67
C PRO A 89 -15.66 -0.63 5.46
N ASP A 90 -15.06 0.23 6.30
CA ASP A 90 -13.95 -0.12 7.19
C ASP A 90 -14.39 -1.17 8.24
N GLY A 91 -13.52 -2.16 8.48
CA GLY A 91 -13.78 -3.28 9.40
C GLY A 91 -14.65 -4.38 8.82
N ARG A 92 -15.09 -4.28 7.54
CA ARG A 92 -16.02 -5.20 6.90
C ARG A 92 -15.59 -5.68 5.52
N VAL A 93 -14.32 -5.50 5.19
CA VAL A 93 -13.81 -5.94 3.89
C VAL A 93 -13.70 -7.46 3.84
N GLU A 94 -14.26 -8.04 2.80
CA GLU A 94 -14.13 -9.45 2.46
C GLU A 94 -13.44 -9.60 1.11
N ALA A 95 -12.66 -10.69 0.92
CA ALA A 95 -12.04 -11.02 -0.36
C ALA A 95 -13.10 -11.53 -1.36
N SER A 96 -14.05 -10.68 -1.67
CA SER A 96 -15.21 -10.99 -2.53
C SER A 96 -14.86 -10.87 -4.02
N LEU A 97 -15.72 -11.47 -4.87
CA LEU A 97 -15.61 -11.31 -6.32
C LEU A 97 -15.75 -9.84 -6.76
N ASP A 98 -16.58 -9.06 -6.06
CA ASP A 98 -16.75 -7.64 -6.36
C ASP A 98 -15.45 -6.87 -6.08
N LEU A 99 -14.81 -7.10 -4.93
CA LEU A 99 -13.53 -6.47 -4.62
C LEU A 99 -12.44 -6.89 -5.63
N ARG A 100 -12.35 -8.18 -5.97
CA ARG A 100 -11.40 -8.67 -6.98
C ARG A 100 -11.61 -8.00 -8.33
N ARG A 101 -12.87 -7.87 -8.79
CA ARG A 101 -13.22 -7.16 -10.02
C ARG A 101 -12.79 -5.70 -9.97
N ASP A 102 -13.07 -5.00 -8.87
CA ASP A 102 -12.75 -3.58 -8.73
C ASP A 102 -11.23 -3.37 -8.68
N LEU A 103 -10.47 -4.25 -8.01
CA LEU A 103 -9.02 -4.24 -8.02
C LEU A 103 -8.44 -4.58 -9.41
N ALA A 104 -8.98 -5.59 -10.10
CA ALA A 104 -8.60 -5.91 -11.48
C ALA A 104 -8.86 -4.74 -12.44
N ARG A 105 -9.97 -4.00 -12.23
CA ARG A 105 -10.26 -2.76 -12.96
C ARG A 105 -9.16 -1.73 -12.74
N VAL A 106 -8.78 -1.46 -11.49
CA VAL A 106 -7.73 -0.49 -11.17
C VAL A 106 -6.38 -0.93 -11.77
N ILE A 107 -6.01 -2.21 -11.65
CA ILE A 107 -4.79 -2.75 -12.26
C ILE A 107 -4.78 -2.53 -13.78
N ARG A 108 -5.90 -2.84 -14.47
CA ARG A 108 -6.00 -2.64 -15.92
C ARG A 108 -5.99 -1.18 -16.34
N GLN A 109 -6.44 -0.26 -15.48
CA GLN A 109 -6.39 1.19 -15.73
C GLN A 109 -4.99 1.75 -15.53
N VAL A 110 -4.32 1.42 -14.41
CA VAL A 110 -2.99 1.91 -14.05
C VAL A 110 -1.91 1.24 -14.88
N ARG A 111 -2.07 -0.05 -15.19
CA ARG A 111 -1.09 -0.91 -15.89
C ARG A 111 0.27 -0.91 -15.17
N PRO A 112 0.32 -1.26 -13.89
CA PRO A 112 1.55 -1.23 -13.11
C PRO A 112 2.48 -2.39 -13.48
N ASP A 113 3.79 -2.14 -13.43
CA ASP A 113 4.80 -3.19 -13.50
C ASP A 113 4.91 -3.91 -12.15
N ARG A 114 4.79 -3.14 -11.06
CA ARG A 114 4.90 -3.58 -9.66
C ARG A 114 3.64 -3.22 -8.89
N VAL A 115 3.15 -4.14 -8.05
CA VAL A 115 2.02 -3.88 -7.13
C VAL A 115 2.48 -4.09 -5.69
N VAL A 116 2.20 -3.14 -4.80
CA VAL A 116 2.46 -3.25 -3.36
C VAL A 116 1.14 -3.54 -2.64
N ILE A 117 1.11 -4.55 -1.79
CA ILE A 117 -0.10 -5.00 -1.09
C ILE A 117 0.17 -5.30 0.39
N PRO A 118 -0.84 -5.28 1.27
CA PRO A 118 -0.72 -5.83 2.61
C PRO A 118 -0.62 -7.37 2.58
N SER A 119 -0.01 -7.95 3.62
CA SER A 119 0.07 -9.41 3.75
C SER A 119 -1.32 -10.04 3.91
N PRO A 120 -1.65 -11.09 3.13
CA PRO A 120 -2.86 -11.87 3.32
C PRO A 120 -2.78 -12.80 4.53
N GLU A 121 -1.59 -12.96 5.11
CA GLU A 121 -1.33 -13.91 6.17
C GLU A 121 -1.63 -13.33 7.55
N ARG A 122 -2.08 -14.19 8.47
CA ARG A 122 -2.24 -13.84 9.86
C ARG A 122 -0.90 -13.90 10.59
N ASN A 123 -0.50 -12.80 11.19
CA ASN A 123 0.69 -12.77 12.03
C ASN A 123 0.32 -13.14 13.48
N TYR A 124 0.65 -14.36 13.91
CA TYR A 124 0.35 -14.85 15.26
C TYR A 124 1.26 -14.27 16.33
N ASN A 125 2.41 -13.70 15.96
CA ASN A 125 3.34 -13.05 16.90
C ASN A 125 2.96 -11.57 17.14
N ARG A 126 2.25 -10.94 16.21
CA ARG A 126 1.86 -9.52 16.26
C ARG A 126 0.47 -9.34 15.66
N ILE A 127 -0.56 -9.62 16.45
CA ILE A 127 -1.94 -9.59 15.97
C ILE A 127 -2.34 -8.22 15.37
N GLY A 128 -1.80 -7.11 15.91
CA GLY A 128 -2.12 -5.76 15.45
C GLY A 128 -1.67 -5.41 14.04
N VAL A 129 -0.75 -6.19 13.43
CA VAL A 129 -0.37 -6.01 12.00
C VAL A 129 -1.21 -6.88 11.06
N GLY A 130 -2.06 -7.77 11.61
CA GLY A 130 -2.91 -8.68 10.86
C GLY A 130 -4.38 -8.28 10.89
N HIS A 131 -4.70 -7.00 10.68
CA HIS A 131 -6.10 -6.52 10.60
C HIS A 131 -6.90 -7.37 9.61
N PRO A 132 -8.18 -7.72 9.90
CA PRO A 132 -9.02 -8.51 8.97
C PRO A 132 -9.04 -7.92 7.57
N ASP A 133 -9.23 -6.61 7.45
CA ASP A 133 -9.30 -5.92 6.16
C ASP A 133 -7.97 -6.00 5.41
N HIS A 134 -6.80 -5.88 6.10
CA HIS A 134 -5.51 -6.04 5.44
C HIS A 134 -5.39 -7.41 4.79
N ARG A 135 -5.78 -8.47 5.50
CA ARG A 135 -5.73 -9.84 4.95
C ARG A 135 -6.71 -10.03 3.80
N ALA A 136 -7.92 -9.49 3.92
CA ALA A 136 -8.93 -9.57 2.87
C ALA A 136 -8.46 -8.82 1.61
N VAL A 137 -7.93 -7.60 1.77
CA VAL A 137 -7.37 -6.81 0.66
C VAL A 137 -6.15 -7.49 0.06
N GLY A 138 -5.21 -8.00 0.89
CA GLY A 138 -4.04 -8.72 0.39
C GLY A 138 -4.41 -9.96 -0.42
N SER A 139 -5.37 -10.76 0.07
CA SER A 139 -5.87 -11.94 -0.64
C SER A 139 -6.56 -11.56 -1.95
N ALA A 140 -7.48 -10.57 -1.92
CA ALA A 140 -8.19 -10.12 -3.12
C ALA A 140 -7.24 -9.49 -4.14
N ALA A 141 -6.20 -8.78 -3.70
CA ALA A 141 -5.20 -8.17 -4.57
C ALA A 141 -4.31 -9.21 -5.27
N LEU A 142 -3.89 -10.27 -4.58
CA LEU A 142 -3.20 -11.39 -5.21
C LEU A 142 -4.04 -12.05 -6.28
N ASP A 143 -5.31 -12.36 -5.98
CA ASP A 143 -6.25 -12.92 -6.95
C ASP A 143 -6.51 -11.96 -8.11
N ALA A 144 -6.58 -10.65 -7.84
CA ALA A 144 -6.74 -9.63 -8.87
C ALA A 144 -5.52 -9.53 -9.79
N VAL A 145 -4.29 -9.69 -9.27
CA VAL A 145 -3.07 -9.77 -10.07
C VAL A 145 -3.07 -11.06 -10.90
N TYR A 146 -3.35 -12.19 -10.25
CA TYR A 146 -3.42 -13.50 -10.88
C TYR A 146 -4.58 -14.32 -10.32
N PRO A 147 -5.56 -14.74 -11.19
CA PRO A 147 -5.51 -14.62 -12.65
C PRO A 147 -6.21 -13.39 -13.24
N ASP A 148 -6.92 -12.56 -12.44
CA ASP A 148 -8.01 -11.72 -12.93
C ASP A 148 -7.57 -10.62 -13.91
N ALA A 149 -6.57 -9.81 -13.56
CA ALA A 149 -6.15 -8.70 -14.41
C ALA A 149 -5.50 -9.15 -15.71
N ARG A 150 -4.74 -10.28 -15.67
CA ARG A 150 -4.03 -10.80 -16.87
C ARG A 150 -4.90 -11.65 -17.78
N ASN A 151 -6.00 -12.21 -17.28
CA ASN A 151 -6.89 -13.06 -18.07
C ASN A 151 -7.93 -12.21 -18.80
N PRO A 152 -7.92 -12.15 -20.15
CA PRO A 152 -8.87 -11.33 -20.90
C PRO A 152 -10.33 -11.81 -20.79
N PHE A 153 -10.58 -13.02 -20.27
CA PHE A 153 -11.90 -13.60 -20.08
C PHE A 153 -12.43 -13.43 -18.63
N ALA A 154 -11.58 -13.02 -17.69
CA ALA A 154 -12.01 -12.67 -16.34
C ALA A 154 -12.68 -11.29 -16.36
N PHE A 155 -13.86 -11.20 -15.73
CA PHE A 155 -14.67 -9.97 -15.70
C PHE A 155 -14.83 -9.34 -17.10
N PRO A 156 -15.54 -10.03 -18.02
CA PRO A 156 -15.63 -9.61 -19.43
C PRO A 156 -16.15 -8.19 -19.61
N GLU A 157 -16.98 -7.70 -18.69
CA GLU A 157 -17.50 -6.34 -18.68
C GLU A 157 -16.39 -5.27 -18.63
N LEU A 158 -15.25 -5.54 -17.99
CA LEU A 158 -14.12 -4.60 -17.98
C LEU A 158 -13.56 -4.36 -19.38
N ARG A 159 -13.55 -5.39 -20.22
CA ARG A 159 -13.11 -5.27 -21.62
C ARG A 159 -14.22 -4.76 -22.52
N GLU A 160 -15.43 -5.30 -22.39
CA GLU A 160 -16.53 -5.07 -23.34
C GLU A 160 -17.20 -3.72 -23.15
N ARG A 161 -17.31 -3.24 -21.91
CA ARG A 161 -18.02 -2.01 -21.58
C ARG A 161 -17.09 -0.87 -21.21
N GLU A 162 -15.92 -1.18 -20.60
CA GLU A 162 -14.97 -0.17 -20.11
C GLU A 162 -13.71 -0.06 -20.99
N ALA A 163 -13.58 -0.91 -22.01
CA ALA A 163 -12.44 -0.97 -22.93
C ALA A 163 -11.09 -1.21 -22.22
N LEU A 164 -11.10 -1.86 -21.05
CA LEU A 164 -9.92 -2.18 -20.27
C LEU A 164 -9.32 -3.52 -20.72
N ALA A 165 -8.22 -3.45 -21.47
CA ALA A 165 -7.48 -4.64 -21.87
C ALA A 165 -6.84 -5.35 -20.66
N ALA A 166 -6.63 -6.65 -20.77
CA ALA A 166 -5.90 -7.44 -19.79
C ALA A 166 -4.49 -6.87 -19.59
N TRP A 167 -3.98 -6.96 -18.36
CA TRP A 167 -2.67 -6.48 -17.98
C TRP A 167 -1.94 -7.49 -17.11
N THR A 168 -0.66 -7.72 -17.37
CA THR A 168 0.22 -8.57 -16.57
C THR A 168 1.09 -7.68 -15.69
N VAL A 169 0.89 -7.77 -14.39
CA VAL A 169 1.82 -7.23 -13.38
C VAL A 169 3.07 -8.12 -13.41
N ARG A 170 4.25 -7.57 -13.24
CA ARG A 170 5.52 -8.33 -13.30
C ARG A 170 5.93 -8.85 -11.91
N GLU A 171 5.70 -8.07 -10.85
CA GLU A 171 6.00 -8.47 -9.48
C GLU A 171 5.03 -7.90 -8.46
N VAL A 172 4.88 -8.60 -7.34
CA VAL A 172 4.10 -8.16 -6.19
C VAL A 172 5.01 -8.03 -4.97
N TRP A 173 4.93 -6.90 -4.30
CA TRP A 173 5.61 -6.61 -3.05
C TRP A 173 4.61 -6.66 -1.89
N ILE A 174 4.83 -7.58 -0.96
CA ILE A 174 3.95 -7.78 0.20
C ILE A 174 4.56 -7.08 1.42
N ALA A 175 3.85 -6.09 1.94
CA ALA A 175 4.20 -5.43 3.19
C ALA A 175 3.62 -6.18 4.40
N GLY A 176 4.42 -6.37 5.46
CA GLY A 176 3.98 -7.02 6.69
C GLY A 176 4.04 -8.57 6.68
N GLY A 177 4.51 -9.17 5.59
CA GLY A 177 4.86 -10.60 5.49
C GLY A 177 6.27 -10.89 6.02
N PRO A 178 6.76 -12.15 5.89
CA PRO A 178 8.15 -12.50 6.16
C PRO A 178 9.05 -11.86 5.09
N PRO A 179 9.91 -10.88 5.45
CA PRO A 179 10.64 -10.12 4.46
C PRO A 179 11.81 -10.90 3.86
N ASP A 180 12.01 -10.75 2.56
CA ASP A 180 13.17 -11.24 1.80
C ASP A 180 13.85 -10.12 0.99
N HIS A 181 13.24 -8.92 0.98
CA HIS A 181 13.75 -7.74 0.30
C HIS A 181 13.66 -6.50 1.20
N TYR A 182 14.71 -5.67 1.17
CA TYR A 182 14.83 -4.47 2.00
C TYR A 182 15.24 -3.27 1.14
N VAL A 183 14.56 -2.16 1.36
CA VAL A 183 14.86 -0.88 0.70
C VAL A 183 15.43 0.10 1.70
N ASP A 184 16.62 0.61 1.45
CA ASP A 184 17.20 1.70 2.25
C ASP A 184 16.42 3.00 1.98
N VAL A 185 15.80 3.52 3.04
CA VAL A 185 14.96 4.72 2.99
C VAL A 185 15.51 5.84 3.89
N THR A 186 16.80 5.78 4.21
CA THR A 186 17.43 6.76 5.10
C THR A 186 17.25 8.18 4.57
N ASP A 187 17.49 8.38 3.29
CA ASP A 187 17.46 9.70 2.64
C ASP A 187 16.03 10.22 2.46
N THR A 188 15.03 9.32 2.36
CA THR A 188 13.62 9.67 2.21
C THR A 188 12.82 9.61 3.53
N PHE A 189 13.48 9.31 4.66
CA PHE A 189 12.83 9.18 5.96
C PHE A 189 12.03 10.40 6.37
N ALA A 190 12.56 11.60 6.10
CA ALA A 190 11.86 12.85 6.44
C ALA A 190 10.52 12.97 5.71
N ARG A 191 10.44 12.53 4.44
CA ARG A 191 9.21 12.52 3.65
C ARG A 191 8.20 11.50 4.18
N LYS A 192 8.68 10.32 4.61
CA LYS A 192 7.83 9.33 5.29
C LYS A 192 7.22 9.90 6.58
N VAL A 193 8.01 10.58 7.39
CA VAL A 193 7.50 11.22 8.62
C VAL A 193 6.47 12.30 8.29
N ALA A 194 6.72 13.13 7.26
CA ALA A 194 5.79 14.16 6.82
C ALA A 194 4.46 13.55 6.32
N ALA A 195 4.52 12.46 5.54
CA ALA A 195 3.33 11.74 5.09
C ALA A 195 2.50 11.22 6.27
N LEU A 196 3.14 10.55 7.24
CA LEU A 196 2.44 10.04 8.42
C LEU A 196 1.86 11.15 9.31
N ARG A 197 2.53 12.30 9.42
CA ARG A 197 2.03 13.46 10.16
C ARG A 197 0.82 14.13 9.48
N ALA A 198 0.65 13.94 8.17
CA ALA A 198 -0.53 14.43 7.46
C ALA A 198 -1.82 13.69 7.86
N HIS A 199 -1.71 12.49 8.44
CA HIS A 199 -2.83 11.75 9.04
C HIS A 199 -3.06 12.18 10.50
N GLU A 200 -3.42 13.44 10.71
CA GLU A 200 -3.55 14.04 12.05
C GLU A 200 -4.58 13.29 12.90
N SER A 201 -5.72 12.88 12.29
CA SER A 201 -6.77 12.12 12.98
C SER A 201 -6.30 10.76 13.50
N GLN A 202 -5.19 10.22 12.96
CA GLN A 202 -4.65 8.89 13.29
C GLN A 202 -3.34 8.97 14.09
N THR A 203 -2.52 9.99 13.84
CA THR A 203 -1.16 10.08 14.40
C THR A 203 -0.95 11.29 15.30
N GLY A 204 -1.88 12.25 15.31
CA GLY A 204 -1.73 13.52 16.04
C GLY A 204 -1.52 13.37 17.55
N HIS A 205 -2.04 12.29 18.14
CA HIS A 205 -1.87 11.94 19.56
C HIS A 205 -0.51 11.26 19.88
N THR A 206 0.33 10.99 18.86
CA THR A 206 1.60 10.27 19.02
C THR A 206 2.78 11.23 18.94
N ASP A 207 3.20 11.79 20.07
CA ASP A 207 4.30 12.76 20.14
C ASP A 207 5.64 12.15 19.66
N ASP A 208 5.91 10.92 20.01
CA ASP A 208 7.15 10.18 19.73
C ASP A 208 7.13 9.38 18.41
N LEU A 209 6.19 9.69 17.49
CA LEU A 209 6.04 8.97 16.21
C LEU A 209 7.37 8.84 15.46
N THR A 210 8.10 9.92 15.34
CA THR A 210 9.38 9.94 14.59
C THR A 210 10.41 9.00 15.20
N GLU A 211 10.51 8.93 16.52
CA GLU A 211 11.46 8.05 17.21
C GLU A 211 11.05 6.57 17.11
N ARG A 212 9.76 6.27 17.22
CA ARG A 212 9.23 4.92 17.00
C ARG A 212 9.50 4.42 15.59
N LEU A 213 9.30 5.28 14.58
CA LEU A 213 9.60 4.96 13.18
C LEU A 213 11.10 4.70 13.01
N ARG A 214 11.96 5.57 13.54
CA ARG A 214 13.42 5.41 13.48
C ARG A 214 13.87 4.09 14.11
N THR A 215 13.35 3.76 15.28
CA THR A 215 13.64 2.52 15.98
C THR A 215 13.24 1.31 15.16
N ARG A 216 12.01 1.30 14.60
CA ARG A 216 11.48 0.19 13.78
C ARG A 216 12.28 0.02 12.50
N LEU A 217 12.49 1.10 11.75
CA LEU A 217 13.19 1.05 10.46
C LEU A 217 14.68 0.74 10.63
N GLY A 218 15.30 1.20 11.72
CA GLY A 218 16.66 0.83 12.09
C GLY A 218 16.80 -0.66 12.41
N ALA A 219 15.78 -1.27 13.03
CA ALA A 219 15.75 -2.72 13.23
C ALA A 219 15.68 -3.49 11.90
N MET A 220 14.89 -3.01 10.93
CA MET A 220 14.85 -3.60 9.58
C MET A 220 16.17 -3.43 8.84
N ALA A 221 16.80 -2.26 8.93
CA ALA A 221 18.11 -2.01 8.33
C ALA A 221 19.20 -2.98 8.87
N ARG A 222 19.20 -3.24 10.18
CA ARG A 222 20.12 -4.23 10.78
C ARG A 222 19.84 -5.66 10.28
N GLN A 223 18.56 -6.03 10.12
CA GLN A 223 18.21 -7.34 9.53
C GLN A 223 18.68 -7.48 8.08
N ALA A 224 18.67 -6.37 7.35
CA ALA A 224 19.20 -6.28 5.99
C ALA A 224 20.74 -6.27 5.90
N GLY A 225 21.45 -6.19 7.03
CA GLY A 225 22.91 -6.04 7.06
C GLY A 225 23.40 -4.65 6.63
N LEU A 226 22.54 -3.63 6.69
CA LEU A 226 22.93 -2.26 6.39
C LEU A 226 23.77 -1.66 7.53
N PRO A 227 24.65 -0.67 7.22
CA PRO A 227 25.45 0.02 8.23
C PRO A 227 24.62 0.65 9.35
N ASP A 228 25.24 0.85 10.51
CA ASP A 228 24.60 1.53 11.64
C ASP A 228 24.09 2.91 11.24
N GLY A 229 22.91 3.28 11.75
CA GLY A 229 22.24 4.54 11.46
C GLY A 229 21.40 4.55 10.18
N ARG A 230 21.47 3.49 9.34
CA ARG A 230 20.58 3.37 8.18
C ARG A 230 19.19 2.93 8.61
N LEU A 231 18.20 3.21 7.75
CA LEU A 231 16.79 2.93 7.94
C LEU A 231 16.27 2.16 6.74
N ALA A 232 15.50 1.08 6.95
CA ALA A 232 14.97 0.29 5.84
C ALA A 232 13.48 -0.02 6.00
N GLU A 233 12.79 -0.07 4.89
CA GLU A 233 11.49 -0.73 4.73
C GLU A 233 11.69 -2.15 4.21
N ALA A 234 10.77 -3.06 4.53
CA ALA A 234 10.94 -4.47 4.30
C ALA A 234 9.71 -5.10 3.64
N PHE A 235 9.94 -5.93 2.64
CA PHE A 235 8.92 -6.55 1.80
C PHE A 235 9.25 -8.02 1.56
N GLN A 236 8.22 -8.79 1.26
CA GLN A 236 8.36 -10.07 0.58
C GLN A 236 8.06 -9.84 -0.90
N VAL A 237 8.91 -10.32 -1.80
CA VAL A 237 8.74 -10.12 -3.24
C VAL A 237 8.34 -11.41 -3.92
N LEU A 238 7.30 -11.32 -4.76
CA LEU A 238 6.80 -12.41 -5.59
C LEU A 238 6.98 -12.03 -7.06
N ASP A 239 7.66 -12.87 -7.82
CA ASP A 239 7.63 -12.88 -9.27
C ASP A 239 6.27 -13.44 -9.72
N THR A 240 5.65 -12.79 -10.70
CA THR A 240 4.34 -13.20 -11.24
C THR A 240 4.42 -13.73 -12.68
N ALA A 241 5.63 -13.83 -13.23
CA ALA A 241 5.85 -14.32 -14.60
C ALA A 241 5.46 -15.79 -14.80
#